data_70c64c79176c40e43ddedeaf6242ec7f
#
_entry.id   70c64c79176c40e43ddedeaf6242ec7f
#
_cell.length_a   1.000
_cell.length_b   1.000
_cell.length_c   1.000
_cell.angle_alpha   90.00
_cell.angle_beta   90.00
_cell.angle_gamma   90.00
#
_symmetry.space_group_name_H-M   'P 1'
#
loop_
_entity.id
_entity.type
_entity.pdbx_description
1 polymer ?
#
loop_
_entity_poly.entity_id
_entity_poly.type
_entity_poly.pdbx_seq_one_letter_code
_entity_poly.pdbx_strand_id
1 'polypeptide(L)'
;QAERVKEYMNYYILNVMEEYDPEMDQLLFYLPLSGSAFKKVYYDQILKRCVAKFVSSEDCVINYAATDLEQAERITHVVKMSSNELRKLQVSGFYRDVPITSGSVSTSDDVIDKVNELDGVSASNEDDEHMILEMHVDADVPNFEDTSGVKLPYVVTIDQYSSTILSIRRNYEPNDPNFKKKQYFVHFKFLPGLGFYGFGLIHMLGGLSRTATSVLRQLIDA
;
A
#
# COMPACT_ATOMS: atom_id res chain seq x y z
N GLN A 1 -15.50 -31.57 10.73
CA GLN A 1 -14.41 -30.60 10.87
C GLN A 1 -14.58 -29.41 9.90
N ALA A 2 -14.82 -29.63 8.61
CA ALA A 2 -14.95 -28.56 7.60
C ALA A 2 -16.08 -27.56 7.94
N GLU A 3 -17.23 -28.05 8.44
CA GLU A 3 -18.36 -27.19 8.80
C GLU A 3 -18.03 -26.27 9.98
N ARG A 4 -17.35 -26.79 11.01
CA ARG A 4 -16.86 -25.97 12.14
C ARG A 4 -15.85 -24.93 11.71
N VAL A 5 -14.95 -25.26 10.78
CA VAL A 5 -13.97 -24.30 10.22
C VAL A 5 -14.70 -23.19 9.45
N LYS A 6 -15.70 -23.55 8.64
CA LYS A 6 -16.54 -22.57 7.92
C LYS A 6 -17.25 -21.62 8.87
N GLU A 7 -17.91 -22.15 9.90
CA GLU A 7 -18.62 -21.33 10.91
C GLU A 7 -17.65 -20.40 11.65
N TYR A 8 -16.48 -20.92 12.05
CA TYR A 8 -15.46 -20.12 12.71
C TYR A 8 -14.91 -19.02 11.80
N MET A 9 -14.61 -19.32 10.53
CA MET A 9 -14.13 -18.33 9.57
C MET A 9 -15.17 -17.25 9.32
N ASN A 10 -16.44 -17.61 9.16
CA ASN A 10 -17.51 -16.62 9.00
C ASN A 10 -17.64 -15.72 10.24
N TYR A 11 -17.62 -16.34 11.43
CA TYR A 11 -17.63 -15.56 12.68
C TYR A 11 -16.42 -14.63 12.77
N TYR A 12 -15.23 -15.11 12.44
CA TYR A 12 -14.01 -14.34 12.54
C TYR A 12 -14.02 -13.11 11.57
N ILE A 13 -14.42 -13.34 10.33
CA ILE A 13 -14.45 -12.27 9.30
C ILE A 13 -15.53 -11.24 9.63
N LEU A 14 -16.73 -11.67 10.04
CA LEU A 14 -17.88 -10.76 10.21
C LEU A 14 -17.95 -10.09 11.59
N ASN A 15 -17.37 -10.71 12.63
CA ASN A 15 -17.52 -10.19 14.00
C ASN A 15 -16.20 -9.80 14.66
N VAL A 16 -15.06 -10.38 14.24
CA VAL A 16 -13.76 -10.09 14.84
C VAL A 16 -12.98 -9.07 14.03
N MET A 17 -13.09 -9.14 12.70
CA MET A 17 -12.45 -8.18 11.79
C MET A 17 -13.43 -7.05 11.44
N GLU A 18 -13.64 -6.11 12.37
CA GLU A 18 -14.57 -4.99 12.21
C GLU A 18 -14.28 -4.12 10.97
N GLU A 19 -13.01 -4.06 10.57
CA GLU A 19 -12.57 -3.32 9.40
C GLU A 19 -12.86 -4.01 8.07
N TYR A 20 -13.24 -5.30 8.08
CA TYR A 20 -13.32 -6.09 6.84
C TYR A 20 -14.36 -5.55 5.85
N ASP A 21 -15.57 -5.24 6.33
CA ASP A 21 -16.67 -4.76 5.49
C ASP A 21 -16.40 -3.36 4.91
N PRO A 22 -16.07 -2.32 5.71
CA PRO A 22 -15.79 -0.99 5.15
C PRO A 22 -14.58 -0.97 4.21
N GLU A 23 -13.53 -1.72 4.51
CA GLU A 23 -12.36 -1.86 3.66
C GLU A 23 -12.64 -2.67 2.36
N MET A 24 -13.64 -3.56 2.39
CA MET A 24 -14.10 -4.27 1.20
C MET A 24 -14.96 -3.37 0.33
N ASP A 25 -15.83 -2.57 0.91
CA ASP A 25 -16.65 -1.59 0.19
C ASP A 25 -15.79 -0.57 -0.55
N GLN A 26 -14.75 -0.04 0.10
CA GLN A 26 -13.76 0.82 -0.53
C GLN A 26 -13.08 0.13 -1.71
N LEU A 27 -12.64 -1.11 -1.53
CA LEU A 27 -12.01 -1.89 -2.60
C LEU A 27 -12.94 -2.07 -3.78
N LEU A 28 -14.20 -2.46 -3.55
CA LEU A 28 -15.19 -2.70 -4.59
C LEU A 28 -15.58 -1.44 -5.36
N PHE A 29 -15.55 -0.28 -4.69
CA PHE A 29 -15.77 1.01 -5.35
C PHE A 29 -14.56 1.45 -6.17
N TYR A 30 -13.36 1.33 -5.59
CA TYR A 30 -12.12 1.79 -6.21
C TYR A 30 -11.66 0.91 -7.39
N LEU A 31 -11.82 -0.40 -7.27
CA LEU A 31 -11.34 -1.36 -8.26
C LEU A 31 -11.88 -1.14 -9.68
N PRO A 32 -13.19 -0.94 -9.91
CA PRO A 32 -13.70 -0.66 -11.25
C PRO A 32 -13.17 0.65 -11.83
N LEU A 33 -12.95 1.66 -11.01
CA LEU A 33 -12.47 2.98 -11.45
C LEU A 33 -11.01 2.93 -11.88
N SER A 34 -10.12 2.53 -10.99
CA SER A 34 -8.68 2.53 -11.21
C SER A 34 -8.17 1.31 -11.98
N GLY A 35 -8.90 0.18 -11.93
CA GLY A 35 -8.55 -1.08 -12.59
C GLY A 35 -7.66 -1.99 -11.74
N SER A 36 -7.05 -1.49 -10.67
CA SER A 36 -6.22 -2.24 -9.74
C SER A 36 -6.42 -1.76 -8.32
N ALA A 37 -6.48 -2.70 -7.40
CA ALA A 37 -6.55 -2.45 -5.98
C ALA A 37 -5.79 -3.54 -5.22
N PHE A 38 -5.33 -3.22 -4.03
CA PHE A 38 -4.60 -4.17 -3.20
C PHE A 38 -5.28 -4.32 -1.85
N LYS A 39 -5.12 -5.49 -1.25
CA LYS A 39 -5.48 -5.73 0.14
C LYS A 39 -4.24 -6.22 0.87
N LYS A 40 -3.87 -5.54 1.95
CA LYS A 40 -2.76 -5.93 2.81
C LYS A 40 -3.31 -6.71 3.99
N VAL A 41 -2.87 -7.95 4.15
CA VAL A 41 -3.28 -8.84 5.25
C VAL A 41 -2.08 -9.13 6.13
N TYR A 42 -2.19 -8.81 7.42
CA TYR A 42 -1.13 -9.04 8.38
C TYR A 42 -1.70 -9.30 9.78
N TYR A 43 -0.86 -9.84 10.67
CA TYR A 43 -1.20 -9.98 12.08
C TYR A 43 -0.77 -8.73 12.83
N ASP A 44 -1.72 -8.05 13.46
CA ASP A 44 -1.43 -6.89 14.31
C ASP A 44 -1.14 -7.36 15.74
N GLN A 45 0.04 -7.03 16.24
CA GLN A 45 0.47 -7.43 17.58
C GLN A 45 -0.23 -6.65 18.68
N ILE A 46 -0.69 -5.43 18.40
CA ILE A 46 -1.40 -4.58 19.35
C ILE A 46 -2.83 -5.08 19.50
N LEU A 47 -3.51 -5.30 18.38
CA LEU A 47 -4.88 -5.80 18.33
C LEU A 47 -4.97 -7.33 18.57
N LYS A 48 -3.85 -8.04 18.50
CA LYS A 48 -3.73 -9.50 18.65
C LYS A 48 -4.68 -10.28 17.71
N ARG A 49 -4.90 -9.76 16.51
CA ARG A 49 -5.74 -10.38 15.48
C ARG A 49 -5.21 -10.11 14.07
N CYS A 50 -5.69 -10.87 13.10
CA CYS A 50 -5.43 -10.56 11.71
C CYS A 50 -6.22 -9.32 11.29
N VAL A 51 -5.60 -8.49 10.47
CA VAL A 51 -6.15 -7.24 9.93
C VAL A 51 -6.03 -7.29 8.43
N ALA A 52 -7.06 -6.83 7.72
CA ALA A 52 -7.08 -6.75 6.27
C ALA A 52 -7.43 -5.33 5.84
N LYS A 53 -6.43 -4.57 5.40
CA LYS A 53 -6.59 -3.16 4.99
C LYS A 53 -6.59 -3.02 3.47
N PHE A 54 -7.42 -2.14 2.98
CA PHE A 54 -7.38 -1.67 1.60
C PHE A 54 -6.12 -0.82 1.37
N VAL A 55 -5.50 -0.99 0.21
CA VAL A 55 -4.38 -0.18 -0.25
C VAL A 55 -4.65 0.22 -1.69
N SER A 56 -4.62 1.50 -1.96
CA SER A 56 -4.82 2.04 -3.29
C SER A 56 -3.66 1.65 -4.22
N SER A 57 -3.89 1.70 -5.52
CA SER A 57 -2.81 1.45 -6.49
C SER A 57 -1.74 2.55 -6.47
N GLU A 58 -2.08 3.74 -5.98
CA GLU A 58 -1.17 4.88 -5.86
C GLU A 58 -0.19 4.69 -4.71
N ASP A 59 -0.66 4.08 -3.62
CA ASP A 59 0.15 3.82 -2.42
C ASP A 59 0.97 2.53 -2.48
N CYS A 60 0.84 1.75 -3.56
CA CYS A 60 1.56 0.50 -3.75
C CYS A 60 2.47 0.58 -4.98
N VAL A 61 3.75 0.85 -4.75
CA VAL A 61 4.76 1.01 -5.80
C VAL A 61 5.54 -0.29 -5.98
N ILE A 62 5.57 -0.77 -7.22
CA ILE A 62 6.18 -2.06 -7.58
C ILE A 62 7.24 -1.82 -8.65
N ASN A 63 8.24 -2.68 -8.72
CA ASN A 63 9.26 -2.57 -9.75
C ASN A 63 8.66 -2.77 -11.15
N TYR A 64 9.11 -1.98 -12.12
CA TYR A 64 8.55 -1.91 -13.48
C TYR A 64 8.54 -3.25 -14.23
N ALA A 65 9.52 -4.09 -14.00
CA ALA A 65 9.67 -5.38 -14.68
C ALA A 65 8.77 -6.49 -14.10
N ALA A 66 8.07 -6.25 -12.98
CA ALA A 66 7.24 -7.27 -12.36
C ALA A 66 5.94 -7.46 -13.15
N THR A 67 5.56 -8.71 -13.34
CA THR A 67 4.25 -9.12 -13.88
C THR A 67 3.28 -9.52 -12.78
N ASP A 68 3.81 -10.08 -11.69
CA ASP A 68 3.05 -10.58 -10.55
C ASP A 68 3.69 -10.17 -9.22
N LEU A 69 2.89 -10.20 -8.13
CA LEU A 69 3.39 -9.90 -6.79
C LEU A 69 4.45 -10.90 -6.30
N GLU A 70 4.34 -12.16 -6.72
CA GLU A 70 5.27 -13.22 -6.30
C GLU A 70 6.67 -13.02 -6.88
N GLN A 71 6.73 -12.54 -8.14
CA GLN A 71 7.99 -12.31 -8.86
C GLN A 71 8.56 -10.90 -8.64
N ALA A 72 7.81 -10.04 -7.96
CA ALA A 72 8.27 -8.68 -7.69
C ALA A 72 9.43 -8.70 -6.69
N GLU A 73 10.60 -8.21 -7.11
CA GLU A 73 11.77 -8.06 -6.23
C GLU A 73 11.54 -7.02 -5.14
N ARG A 74 10.71 -6.01 -5.43
CA ARG A 74 10.38 -4.93 -4.50
C ARG A 74 8.91 -4.56 -4.61
N ILE A 75 8.26 -4.50 -3.45
CA ILE A 75 6.92 -3.94 -3.26
C ILE A 75 7.06 -2.88 -2.19
N THR A 76 6.73 -1.63 -2.49
CA THR A 76 6.79 -0.52 -1.54
C THR A 76 5.38 -0.02 -1.25
N HIS A 77 4.97 -0.07 0.00
CA HIS A 77 3.73 0.51 0.49
C HIS A 77 4.03 1.87 1.12
N VAL A 78 3.41 2.90 0.59
CA VAL A 78 3.50 4.26 1.10
C VAL A 78 2.42 4.43 2.16
N VAL A 79 2.82 4.71 3.39
CA VAL A 79 1.90 4.87 4.53
C VAL A 79 2.03 6.29 5.05
N LYS A 80 0.92 7.03 5.03
CA LYS A 80 0.84 8.32 5.72
C LYS A 80 0.52 8.08 7.19
N MET A 81 1.25 8.70 8.07
CA MET A 81 1.17 8.45 9.51
C MET A 81 1.35 9.76 10.28
N SER A 82 0.53 9.98 11.29
CA SER A 82 0.69 11.13 12.18
C SER A 82 1.90 10.96 13.11
N SER A 83 2.50 12.06 13.56
CA SER A 83 3.61 12.06 14.52
C SER A 83 3.28 11.26 15.79
N ASN A 84 2.03 11.30 16.25
CA ASN A 84 1.59 10.56 17.43
C ASN A 84 1.56 9.04 17.21
N GLU A 85 1.08 8.59 16.04
CA GLU A 85 1.08 7.17 15.68
C GLU A 85 2.51 6.63 15.53
N LEU A 86 3.37 7.39 14.87
CA LEU A 86 4.78 7.07 14.75
C LEU A 86 5.42 6.92 16.14
N ARG A 87 5.16 7.86 17.04
CA ARG A 87 5.68 7.80 18.41
C ARG A 87 5.15 6.61 19.20
N LYS A 88 3.89 6.25 19.06
CA LYS A 88 3.33 5.02 19.68
C LYS A 88 4.06 3.77 19.19
N LEU A 89 4.38 3.68 17.90
CA LEU A 89 5.10 2.54 17.34
C LEU A 89 6.58 2.50 17.78
N GLN A 90 7.20 3.66 18.01
CA GLN A 90 8.54 3.74 18.60
C GLN A 90 8.54 3.27 20.06
N VAL A 91 7.60 3.77 20.89
CA VAL A 91 7.47 3.40 22.30
C VAL A 91 7.13 1.92 22.45
N SER A 92 6.33 1.33 21.57
CA SER A 92 6.03 -0.11 21.57
C SER A 92 7.21 -0.99 21.16
N GLY A 93 8.32 -0.40 20.71
CA GLY A 93 9.49 -1.13 20.20
C GLY A 93 9.32 -1.72 18.80
N PHE A 94 8.24 -1.35 18.11
CA PHE A 94 8.01 -1.79 16.73
C PHE A 94 8.93 -1.06 15.75
N TYR A 95 9.15 0.23 15.98
CA TYR A 95 10.12 1.05 15.28
C TYR A 95 11.27 1.45 16.21
N ARG A 96 12.40 1.73 15.64
CA ARG A 96 13.57 2.24 16.32
C ARG A 96 13.27 3.64 16.89
N ASP A 97 13.63 3.90 18.14
CA ASP A 97 13.49 5.21 18.77
C ASP A 97 14.57 6.16 18.27
N VAL A 98 14.26 6.90 17.22
CA VAL A 98 15.13 7.89 16.57
C VAL A 98 14.31 9.17 16.43
N PRO A 99 14.87 10.34 16.72
CA PRO A 99 14.20 11.60 16.44
C PRO A 99 14.00 11.75 14.93
N ILE A 100 12.76 11.90 14.52
CA ILE A 100 12.38 12.12 13.12
C ILE A 100 11.81 13.52 13.06
N THR A 101 12.35 14.33 12.17
CA THR A 101 11.82 15.65 11.91
C THR A 101 10.68 15.52 10.92
N SER A 102 9.51 16.03 11.27
CA SER A 102 8.41 16.19 10.31
C SER A 102 8.87 17.12 9.20
N GLY A 103 8.70 16.71 7.99
CA GLY A 103 8.97 17.51 6.82
C GLY A 103 7.93 17.16 5.77
N SER A 104 7.19 18.14 5.33
CA SER A 104 6.40 17.96 4.12
C SER A 104 7.40 17.85 2.96
N VAL A 105 7.47 16.68 2.34
CA VAL A 105 7.98 16.59 0.99
C VAL A 105 6.95 17.33 0.14
N SER A 106 7.17 18.62 -0.08
CA SER A 106 6.40 19.39 -1.05
C SER A 106 6.75 18.88 -2.45
N THR A 107 6.29 17.70 -2.77
CA THR A 107 6.04 17.39 -4.16
C THR A 107 4.80 18.20 -4.51
N SER A 108 5.04 19.37 -5.10
CA SER A 108 4.00 20.08 -5.84
C SER A 108 3.61 19.16 -7.01
N ASP A 109 2.79 18.18 -6.69
CA ASP A 109 2.22 17.33 -7.71
C ASP A 109 1.00 18.10 -8.23
N ASP A 110 1.09 18.60 -9.46
CA ASP A 110 -0.02 19.32 -10.14
C ASP A 110 -1.34 18.56 -10.07
N VAL A 111 -1.28 17.25 -9.80
CA VAL A 111 -2.44 16.38 -9.62
C VAL A 111 -3.04 16.56 -8.23
N ILE A 112 -2.22 16.59 -7.18
CA ILE A 112 -2.67 16.78 -5.79
C ILE A 112 -3.28 18.17 -5.64
N ASP A 113 -2.64 19.19 -6.21
CA ASP A 113 -3.15 20.57 -6.18
C ASP A 113 -4.51 20.67 -6.87
N LYS A 114 -4.70 20.00 -8.00
CA LYS A 114 -6.01 19.94 -8.69
C LYS A 114 -7.07 19.17 -7.91
N VAL A 115 -6.71 18.09 -7.25
CA VAL A 115 -7.64 17.33 -6.40
C VAL A 115 -8.08 18.20 -5.22
N ASN A 116 -7.14 18.84 -4.55
CA ASN A 116 -7.43 19.78 -3.44
C ASN A 116 -8.31 20.95 -3.89
N GLU A 117 -8.07 21.50 -5.08
CA GLU A 117 -8.91 22.55 -5.67
C GLU A 117 -10.35 22.05 -5.95
N LEU A 118 -10.51 20.82 -6.46
CA LEU A 118 -11.81 20.20 -6.73
C LEU A 118 -12.57 19.89 -5.45
N ASP A 119 -11.88 19.46 -4.41
CA ASP A 119 -12.46 19.16 -3.10
C ASP A 119 -12.69 20.42 -2.25
N GLY A 120 -12.22 21.57 -2.72
CA GLY A 120 -12.34 22.85 -2.00
C GLY A 120 -11.51 22.90 -0.71
N VAL A 121 -10.49 22.04 -0.61
CA VAL A 121 -9.57 21.97 0.51
C VAL A 121 -8.36 22.83 0.19
N SER A 122 -8.11 23.85 0.99
CA SER A 122 -6.81 24.55 0.93
C SER A 122 -5.76 23.60 1.50
N ALA A 123 -4.71 23.32 0.73
CA ALA A 123 -3.57 22.57 1.21
C ALA A 123 -2.90 23.35 2.35
N SER A 124 -3.36 23.16 3.58
CA SER A 124 -2.62 23.61 4.75
C SER A 124 -1.61 22.52 5.08
N ASN A 125 -0.36 22.78 4.80
CA ASN A 125 0.77 21.92 5.15
C ASN A 125 1.04 21.88 6.68
N GLU A 126 0.02 22.09 7.51
CA GLU A 126 0.16 22.16 8.96
C GLU A 126 -0.01 20.81 9.67
N ASP A 127 -0.46 19.78 8.96
CA ASP A 127 -0.52 18.45 9.55
C ASP A 127 0.88 17.83 9.57
N ASP A 128 1.36 17.54 10.78
CA ASP A 128 2.60 16.79 11.05
C ASP A 128 2.48 15.34 10.54
N GLU A 129 2.36 15.18 9.24
CA GLU A 129 2.29 13.87 8.59
C GLU A 129 3.69 13.39 8.22
N HIS A 130 3.97 12.14 8.58
CA HIS A 130 5.15 11.42 8.13
C HIS A 130 4.78 10.46 7.01
N MET A 131 5.55 10.50 5.94
CA MET A 131 5.42 9.54 4.85
C MET A 131 6.41 8.39 5.06
N ILE A 132 5.87 7.25 5.44
CA ILE A 132 6.65 6.06 5.77
C ILE A 132 6.60 5.08 4.58
N LEU A 133 7.77 4.66 4.13
CA LEU A 133 7.93 3.68 3.06
C LEU A 133 8.19 2.31 3.68
N GLU A 134 7.22 1.42 3.58
CA GLU A 134 7.38 0.02 3.95
C GLU A 134 7.74 -0.79 2.71
N MET A 135 9.00 -1.17 2.59
CA MET A 135 9.54 -1.88 1.44
C MET A 135 9.69 -3.37 1.73
N HIS A 136 9.01 -4.20 0.98
CA HIS A 136 9.22 -5.63 0.91
C HIS A 136 10.22 -5.89 -0.23
N VAL A 137 11.46 -6.20 0.10
CA VAL A 137 12.57 -6.23 -0.86
C VAL A 137 13.49 -7.40 -0.62
N ASP A 138 14.01 -7.96 -1.72
CA ASP A 138 15.09 -8.94 -1.65
C ASP A 138 16.42 -8.19 -1.61
N ALA A 139 17.08 -8.23 -0.45
CA ALA A 139 18.30 -7.48 -0.17
C ALA A 139 19.38 -8.36 0.45
N ASP A 140 20.62 -8.01 0.20
CA ASP A 140 21.75 -8.51 0.95
C ASP A 140 22.09 -7.51 2.05
N VAL A 141 21.84 -7.88 3.31
CA VAL A 141 22.07 -7.01 4.47
C VAL A 141 23.38 -7.44 5.13
N PRO A 142 24.46 -6.66 4.98
CA PRO A 142 25.76 -7.00 5.52
C PRO A 142 25.71 -7.24 7.03
N ASN A 143 26.36 -8.28 7.52
CA ASN A 143 26.47 -8.66 8.93
C ASN A 143 25.15 -9.05 9.62
N PHE A 144 24.06 -9.21 8.88
CA PHE A 144 22.80 -9.67 9.46
C PHE A 144 22.63 -11.18 9.33
N GLU A 145 23.01 -11.73 8.18
CA GLU A 145 23.12 -13.18 7.93
C GLU A 145 24.29 -13.45 6.98
N ASP A 146 25.01 -14.55 7.23
CA ASP A 146 26.17 -14.97 6.41
C ASP A 146 25.66 -15.78 5.21
N THR A 147 25.07 -15.11 4.23
CA THR A 147 24.40 -15.73 3.08
C THR A 147 25.24 -15.78 1.82
N SER A 148 26.53 -15.53 1.89
CA SER A 148 27.46 -15.63 0.74
C SER A 148 27.03 -14.76 -0.47
N GLY A 149 26.40 -13.58 -0.22
CA GLY A 149 25.95 -12.66 -1.26
C GLY A 149 24.60 -13.01 -1.90
N VAL A 150 23.85 -13.93 -1.30
CA VAL A 150 22.47 -14.21 -1.71
C VAL A 150 21.53 -13.15 -1.11
N LYS A 151 20.68 -12.55 -1.96
CA LYS A 151 19.65 -11.63 -1.51
C LYS A 151 18.51 -12.38 -0.86
N LEU A 152 18.16 -12.01 0.36
CA LEU A 152 17.05 -12.59 1.11
C LEU A 152 15.87 -11.60 1.24
N PRO A 153 14.64 -12.10 1.40
CA PRO A 153 13.49 -11.22 1.55
C PRO A 153 13.45 -10.57 2.93
N TYR A 154 13.41 -9.23 2.93
CA TYR A 154 13.26 -8.39 4.12
C TYR A 154 12.09 -7.42 3.98
N VAL A 155 11.57 -6.96 5.11
CA VAL A 155 10.71 -5.78 5.21
C VAL A 155 11.54 -4.67 5.84
N VAL A 156 11.81 -3.62 5.05
CA VAL A 156 12.57 -2.45 5.48
C VAL A 156 11.61 -1.27 5.53
N THR A 157 11.54 -0.61 6.67
CA THR A 157 10.71 0.58 6.85
C THR A 157 11.60 1.81 6.98
N ILE A 158 11.34 2.81 6.17
CA ILE A 158 12.15 4.04 6.07
C ILE A 158 11.21 5.25 6.12
N ASP A 159 11.61 6.28 6.85
CA ASP A 159 10.99 7.59 6.73
C ASP A 159 11.47 8.26 5.44
N GLN A 160 10.54 8.69 4.60
CA GLN A 160 10.86 9.23 3.27
C GLN A 160 11.65 10.53 3.36
N TYR A 161 11.32 11.42 4.30
CA TYR A 161 11.93 12.73 4.41
C TYR A 161 13.38 12.64 4.94
N SER A 162 13.57 11.99 6.08
CA SER A 162 14.89 11.88 6.70
C SER A 162 15.74 10.75 6.13
N SER A 163 15.16 9.89 5.27
CA SER A 163 15.77 8.65 4.78
C SER A 163 16.28 7.74 5.92
N THR A 164 15.69 7.88 7.10
CA THR A 164 16.09 7.13 8.29
C THR A 164 15.42 5.78 8.33
N ILE A 165 16.20 4.72 8.53
CA ILE A 165 15.69 3.36 8.67
C ILE A 165 15.07 3.20 10.05
N LEU A 166 13.77 2.89 10.08
CA LEU A 166 12.98 2.69 11.28
C LEU A 166 12.98 1.24 11.74
N SER A 167 12.90 0.29 10.80
CA SER A 167 12.97 -1.13 11.11
C SER A 167 13.46 -1.95 9.93
N ILE A 168 14.13 -3.07 10.25
CA ILE A 168 14.47 -4.13 9.28
C ILE A 168 14.01 -5.45 9.89
N ARG A 169 13.21 -6.21 9.16
CA ARG A 169 12.68 -7.50 9.61
C ARG A 169 12.80 -8.56 8.51
N ARG A 170 13.01 -9.80 8.93
CA ARG A 170 12.98 -10.94 8.02
C ARG A 170 11.57 -11.15 7.47
N ASN A 171 11.46 -11.36 6.17
CA ASN A 171 10.20 -11.67 5.48
C ASN A 171 10.12 -13.14 5.04
N TYR A 172 10.74 -14.02 5.79
CA TYR A 172 10.76 -15.48 5.57
C TYR A 172 10.75 -16.23 6.90
N GLU A 173 10.49 -17.53 6.87
CA GLU A 173 10.61 -18.37 8.06
C GLU A 173 12.09 -18.80 8.24
N PRO A 174 12.68 -18.61 9.43
CA PRO A 174 14.09 -18.96 9.69
C PRO A 174 14.42 -20.44 9.45
N ASN A 175 13.41 -21.31 9.56
CA ASN A 175 13.56 -22.76 9.41
C ASN A 175 13.29 -23.24 7.96
N ASP A 176 12.93 -22.34 7.04
CA ASP A 176 12.69 -22.68 5.65
C ASP A 176 14.00 -22.64 4.86
N PRO A 177 14.49 -23.78 4.34
CA PRO A 177 15.72 -23.82 3.56
C PRO A 177 15.62 -23.05 2.23
N ASN A 178 14.42 -22.78 1.75
CA ASN A 178 14.17 -22.05 0.51
C ASN A 178 14.00 -20.56 0.72
N PHE A 179 14.00 -20.06 1.96
CA PHE A 179 13.80 -18.65 2.32
C PHE A 179 12.58 -18.02 1.62
N LYS A 180 11.46 -18.78 1.55
CA LYS A 180 10.28 -18.36 0.83
C LYS A 180 9.70 -17.06 1.41
N LYS A 181 9.54 -16.06 0.53
CA LYS A 181 8.95 -14.76 0.85
C LYS A 181 7.51 -14.90 1.35
N LYS A 182 7.21 -14.29 2.50
CA LYS A 182 5.84 -14.16 3.01
C LYS A 182 5.09 -13.12 2.19
N GLN A 183 3.91 -13.47 1.73
CA GLN A 183 3.05 -12.57 0.95
C GLN A 183 2.04 -11.88 1.85
N TYR A 184 2.11 -10.56 1.91
CA TYR A 184 1.18 -9.73 2.68
C TYR A 184 0.14 -9.04 1.80
N PHE A 185 0.40 -8.90 0.52
CA PHE A 185 -0.47 -8.19 -0.41
C PHE A 185 -1.22 -9.17 -1.32
N VAL A 186 -2.50 -8.86 -1.54
CA VAL A 186 -3.34 -9.53 -2.54
C VAL A 186 -3.72 -8.48 -3.58
N HIS A 187 -3.44 -8.76 -4.85
CA HIS A 187 -3.75 -7.87 -5.96
C HIS A 187 -5.08 -8.25 -6.61
N PHE A 188 -5.97 -7.29 -6.70
CA PHE A 188 -7.24 -7.41 -7.40
C PHE A 188 -7.15 -6.61 -8.71
N LYS A 189 -7.52 -7.25 -9.82
CA LYS A 189 -7.57 -6.63 -11.15
C LYS A 189 -9.00 -6.62 -11.65
N PHE A 190 -9.50 -5.47 -12.13
CA PHE A 190 -10.83 -5.38 -12.73
C PHE A 190 -10.84 -6.03 -14.11
N LEU A 191 -10.00 -5.54 -15.03
CA LEU A 191 -9.71 -6.21 -16.28
C LEU A 191 -8.20 -6.45 -16.38
N PRO A 192 -7.77 -7.64 -16.78
CA PRO A 192 -6.35 -7.92 -16.96
C PRO A 192 -5.74 -6.97 -17.99
N GLY A 193 -4.66 -6.28 -17.59
CA GLY A 193 -3.85 -5.45 -18.49
C GLY A 193 -2.72 -6.24 -19.13
N LEU A 194 -1.95 -5.58 -20.00
CA LEU A 194 -0.74 -6.15 -20.60
C LEU A 194 0.46 -6.18 -19.63
N GLY A 195 0.35 -5.47 -18.51
CA GLY A 195 1.40 -5.39 -17.50
C GLY A 195 0.90 -5.81 -16.11
N PHE A 196 1.57 -5.29 -15.10
CA PHE A 196 1.22 -5.57 -13.71
C PHE A 196 -0.17 -5.06 -13.35
N TYR A 197 -0.51 -3.82 -13.70
CA TYR A 197 -1.80 -3.20 -13.38
C TYR A 197 -2.90 -3.60 -14.36
N GLY A 198 -4.13 -3.68 -13.85
CA GLY A 198 -5.34 -3.91 -14.65
C GLY A 198 -5.89 -2.61 -15.24
N PHE A 199 -6.82 -2.75 -16.18
CA PHE A 199 -7.56 -1.64 -16.75
C PHE A 199 -8.87 -1.39 -16.01
N GLY A 200 -9.13 -0.12 -15.66
CA GLY A 200 -10.39 0.34 -15.06
C GLY A 200 -11.26 1.10 -16.06
N LEU A 201 -12.45 1.49 -15.61
CA LEU A 201 -13.40 2.26 -16.41
C LEU A 201 -12.83 3.61 -16.86
N ILE A 202 -11.98 4.24 -16.05
CA ILE A 202 -11.32 5.50 -16.42
C ILE A 202 -10.48 5.32 -17.67
N HIS A 203 -9.76 4.23 -17.79
CA HIS A 203 -8.94 3.92 -18.96
C HIS A 203 -9.79 3.69 -20.22
N MET A 204 -10.97 3.07 -20.04
CA MET A 204 -11.84 2.70 -21.16
C MET A 204 -12.72 3.87 -21.63
N LEU A 205 -13.29 4.62 -20.70
CA LEU A 205 -14.29 5.65 -20.98
C LEU A 205 -13.72 7.08 -20.99
N GLY A 206 -12.55 7.30 -20.39
CA GLY A 206 -11.94 8.62 -20.24
C GLY A 206 -11.73 9.34 -21.57
N GLY A 207 -11.28 8.62 -22.59
CA GLY A 207 -11.12 9.16 -23.95
C GLY A 207 -12.45 9.61 -24.58
N LEU A 208 -13.49 8.79 -24.47
CA LEU A 208 -14.84 9.10 -24.98
C LEU A 208 -15.45 10.30 -24.26
N SER A 209 -15.36 10.33 -22.93
CA SER A 209 -15.84 11.44 -22.11
C SER A 209 -15.16 12.77 -22.48
N ARG A 210 -13.82 12.74 -22.66
CA ARG A 210 -13.05 13.91 -23.09
C ARG A 210 -13.49 14.40 -24.47
N THR A 211 -13.71 13.50 -25.43
CA THR A 211 -14.17 13.83 -26.77
C THR A 211 -15.57 14.44 -26.72
N ALA A 212 -16.51 13.85 -25.99
CA ALA A 212 -17.86 14.36 -25.82
C ALA A 212 -17.86 15.77 -25.22
N THR A 213 -17.07 16.00 -24.18
CA THR A 213 -16.92 17.32 -23.54
C THR A 213 -16.35 18.35 -24.53
N SER A 214 -15.36 17.97 -25.34
CA SER A 214 -14.78 18.85 -26.36
C SER A 214 -15.79 19.26 -27.42
N VAL A 215 -16.60 18.30 -27.94
CA VAL A 215 -17.66 18.58 -28.91
C VAL A 215 -18.75 19.47 -28.33
N LEU A 216 -19.17 19.24 -27.08
CA LEU A 216 -20.16 20.08 -26.42
C LEU A 216 -19.64 21.53 -26.24
N ARG A 217 -18.39 21.70 -25.86
CA ARG A 217 -17.77 23.04 -25.78
C ARG A 217 -17.76 23.74 -27.14
N GLN A 218 -17.38 23.05 -28.22
CA GLN A 218 -17.39 23.62 -29.57
C GLN A 218 -18.80 24.01 -30.03
N LEU A 219 -19.83 23.25 -29.63
CA LEU A 219 -21.25 23.59 -29.95
C LEU A 219 -21.73 24.83 -29.16
N ILE A 220 -21.21 25.06 -27.96
CA ILE A 220 -21.59 26.24 -27.16
C ILE A 220 -20.85 27.49 -27.65
N ASP A 221 -19.61 27.33 -28.12
CA ASP A 221 -18.77 28.42 -28.63
C ASP A 221 -19.09 28.85 -30.05
N ALA A 222 -19.93 28.07 -30.79
CA ALA A 222 -20.38 28.38 -32.15
C ALA A 222 -21.67 29.18 -32.17
#